data_21afd60818c6d57bc2561c13643f101d
#
_entry.id   21afd60818c6d57bc2561c13643f101d
#
_cell.length_a   1.000
_cell.length_b   1.000
_cell.length_c   1.000
_cell.angle_alpha   90.00
_cell.angle_beta   90.00
_cell.angle_gamma   90.00
#
_symmetry.space_group_name_H-M   'P 1'
#
loop_
_entity.id
_entity.type
_entity.pdbx_description
1 polymer ?
#
loop_
_entity_poly.entity_id
_entity_poly.type
_entity_poly.pdbx_seq_one_letter_code
_entity_poly.pdbx_strand_id
1 'polypeptide(L)'
;MKCIYIDPPYNTGSDSFNYNDNFNHSTWLIFMKNRLELAKKLLSDDGVIFVQCDDNEQAYLKVLMDDIFGRGNFVATAPRKTGAGSAANRADYVLRKPYDFIMIYGKDKLSICFNKKNVGLKKYDFNDDYGDYMLGEFQASGSDSTRDARPNLYYPIYADSNNNLYLKKSEKTIKTILPNKVKGKDGRWMWKTQKFELDKDKFLYFDGTKIYRKIYNDKSEDQNKYQVEKAYFDESSYQNSTGTTELKELLGEGVFNNPKPEFLISKLLEISTKPNDLVLDFHLGSGTTAAVAHKMGRKYIGIEQMDYIEDIAVERMKKVIEGEQGGISKATNWQGGGSFVYCELKENSQILLNKIKEATEENILKIKEEIYNDNRIVPYITRDELEKVNEEFKNLKVEDKKRVLIDLIDKNKLYINYSDIEDEKYSISEEEKTFTNSFYKGDIK
;
A
#
# COMPACT_ATOMS: atom_id res chain seq x y z
N MET A 1 -6.37 6.44 -11.55
CA MET A 1 -6.31 5.25 -10.69
C MET A 1 -6.70 5.64 -9.27
N LYS A 2 -7.57 4.87 -8.62
CA LYS A 2 -7.91 5.09 -7.20
C LYS A 2 -6.86 4.53 -6.26
N CYS A 3 -6.30 3.38 -6.61
CA CYS A 3 -5.26 2.72 -5.83
C CYS A 3 -4.16 2.20 -6.75
N ILE A 4 -2.93 2.38 -6.34
CA ILE A 4 -1.76 1.71 -6.90
C ILE A 4 -1.11 0.91 -5.77
N TYR A 5 -0.88 -0.37 -6.00
CA TYR A 5 -0.04 -1.19 -5.12
C TYR A 5 1.08 -1.77 -5.95
N ILE A 6 2.29 -1.73 -5.45
CA ILE A 6 3.45 -2.38 -6.07
C ILE A 6 4.35 -3.03 -5.03
N ASP A 7 4.94 -4.14 -5.45
CA ASP A 7 5.96 -4.91 -4.73
C ASP A 7 7.19 -5.05 -5.63
N PRO A 8 8.00 -3.97 -5.79
CA PRO A 8 9.15 -3.98 -6.65
C PRO A 8 10.27 -4.90 -6.10
N PRO A 9 11.29 -5.26 -6.90
CA PRO A 9 12.49 -5.92 -6.39
C PRO A 9 13.08 -5.13 -5.22
N TYR A 10 13.47 -5.80 -4.13
CA TYR A 10 13.97 -5.14 -2.91
C TYR A 10 15.47 -4.85 -2.94
N ASN A 11 16.15 -5.22 -4.03
CA ASN A 11 17.59 -5.08 -4.20
C ASN A 11 18.40 -5.83 -3.12
N THR A 12 18.00 -7.08 -2.86
CA THR A 12 18.59 -7.91 -1.80
C THR A 12 19.94 -8.53 -2.18
N GLY A 13 20.36 -8.37 -3.44
CA GLY A 13 21.57 -8.99 -3.98
C GLY A 13 21.42 -10.48 -4.33
N SER A 14 20.20 -11.02 -4.21
CA SER A 14 19.90 -12.41 -4.57
C SER A 14 19.19 -12.46 -5.92
N ASP A 15 19.95 -12.71 -6.99
CA ASP A 15 19.34 -13.01 -8.29
C ASP A 15 18.59 -14.34 -8.19
N SER A 16 17.27 -14.30 -8.27
CA SER A 16 16.46 -15.50 -8.48
C SER A 16 16.20 -15.66 -9.98
N PHE A 17 15.94 -16.89 -10.42
CA PHE A 17 15.70 -17.23 -11.83
C PHE A 17 14.58 -16.43 -12.51
N ASN A 18 13.74 -15.75 -11.73
CA ASN A 18 12.50 -15.15 -12.19
C ASN A 18 12.54 -13.61 -12.28
N TYR A 19 13.43 -12.91 -11.56
CA TYR A 19 13.59 -11.46 -11.68
C TYR A 19 14.94 -10.99 -11.16
N ASN A 20 15.42 -9.83 -11.67
CA ASN A 20 16.68 -9.23 -11.24
C ASN A 20 16.47 -8.50 -9.90
N ASP A 21 17.18 -8.91 -8.87
CA ASP A 21 17.19 -8.31 -7.53
C ASP A 21 18.60 -7.86 -7.10
N ASN A 22 19.49 -7.65 -8.07
CA ASN A 22 20.88 -7.25 -7.85
C ASN A 22 21.22 -6.01 -8.72
N PHE A 23 20.69 -4.87 -8.30
CA PHE A 23 20.99 -3.58 -8.94
C PHE A 23 22.06 -2.83 -8.17
N ASN A 24 22.86 -2.03 -8.85
CA ASN A 24 23.52 -0.92 -8.18
C ASN A 24 22.45 0.01 -7.57
N HIS A 25 22.68 0.49 -6.37
CA HIS A 25 21.74 1.34 -5.64
C HIS A 25 21.21 2.53 -6.47
N SER A 26 22.10 3.24 -7.16
CA SER A 26 21.71 4.36 -8.04
C SER A 26 20.83 3.92 -9.21
N THR A 27 21.11 2.76 -9.80
CA THR A 27 20.32 2.19 -10.90
C THR A 27 18.92 1.81 -10.42
N TRP A 28 18.82 1.20 -9.24
CA TRP A 28 17.52 0.87 -8.64
C TRP A 28 16.69 2.13 -8.39
N LEU A 29 17.30 3.21 -7.88
CA LEU A 29 16.59 4.48 -7.67
C LEU A 29 16.10 5.10 -8.98
N ILE A 30 16.89 5.04 -10.07
CA ILE A 30 16.47 5.54 -11.39
C ILE A 30 15.31 4.68 -11.92
N PHE A 31 15.42 3.36 -11.81
CA PHE A 31 14.38 2.41 -12.19
C PHE A 31 13.06 2.73 -11.49
N MET A 32 13.09 2.99 -10.19
CA MET A 32 11.92 3.36 -9.41
C MET A 32 11.41 4.77 -9.73
N LYS A 33 12.31 5.75 -9.91
CA LYS A 33 11.94 7.14 -10.19
C LYS A 33 11.02 7.25 -11.40
N ASN A 34 11.43 6.71 -12.53
CA ASN A 34 10.69 6.80 -13.78
C ASN A 34 9.27 6.23 -13.65
N ARG A 35 9.14 5.10 -12.95
CA ARG A 35 7.86 4.43 -12.72
C ARG A 35 6.96 5.20 -11.75
N LEU A 36 7.53 5.71 -10.67
CA LEU A 36 6.79 6.46 -9.65
C LEU A 36 6.31 7.83 -10.15
N GLU A 37 7.09 8.51 -11.01
CA GLU A 37 6.67 9.76 -11.66
C GLU A 37 5.45 9.54 -12.55
N LEU A 38 5.44 8.44 -13.31
CA LEU A 38 4.31 8.05 -14.12
C LEU A 38 3.12 7.63 -13.25
N ALA A 39 3.35 6.83 -12.21
CA ALA A 39 2.33 6.40 -11.27
C ALA A 39 1.60 7.59 -10.64
N LYS A 40 2.32 8.63 -10.24
CA LYS A 40 1.73 9.88 -9.71
C LYS A 40 0.79 10.54 -10.72
N LYS A 41 1.15 10.57 -12.02
CA LYS A 41 0.30 11.15 -13.07
C LYS A 41 -0.99 10.33 -13.26
N LEU A 42 -0.90 9.01 -13.13
CA LEU A 42 -2.02 8.08 -13.29
C LEU A 42 -3.00 8.07 -12.10
N LEU A 43 -2.55 8.47 -10.89
CA LEU A 43 -3.43 8.57 -9.73
C LEU A 43 -4.48 9.66 -9.90
N SER A 44 -5.72 9.38 -9.48
CA SER A 44 -6.75 10.39 -9.22
C SER A 44 -6.33 11.29 -8.05
N ASP A 45 -6.91 12.49 -7.92
CA ASP A 45 -6.51 13.43 -6.86
C ASP A 45 -6.73 12.85 -5.46
N ASP A 46 -7.77 12.03 -5.29
CA ASP A 46 -8.07 11.26 -4.07
C ASP A 46 -7.41 9.86 -4.05
N GLY A 47 -6.48 9.61 -4.97
CA GLY A 47 -5.81 8.33 -5.13
C GLY A 47 -4.66 8.12 -4.17
N VAL A 48 -4.36 6.85 -3.91
CA VAL A 48 -3.34 6.39 -2.96
C VAL A 48 -2.40 5.39 -3.62
N ILE A 49 -1.11 5.48 -3.31
CA ILE A 49 -0.11 4.48 -3.70
C ILE A 49 0.47 3.81 -2.45
N PHE A 50 0.59 2.49 -2.52
CA PHE A 50 1.26 1.61 -1.57
C PHE A 50 2.48 1.01 -2.25
N VAL A 51 3.67 1.24 -1.70
CA VAL A 51 4.92 0.68 -2.22
C VAL A 51 5.57 -0.15 -1.14
N GLN A 52 5.68 -1.44 -1.39
CA GLN A 52 6.28 -2.38 -0.43
C GLN A 52 7.78 -2.48 -0.66
N CYS A 53 8.57 -2.48 0.41
CA CYS A 53 10.02 -2.60 0.37
C CYS A 53 10.57 -3.03 1.74
N ASP A 54 11.72 -3.70 1.77
CA ASP A 54 12.42 -4.01 3.00
C ASP A 54 13.50 -2.97 3.36
N ASP A 55 14.32 -3.26 4.38
CA ASP A 55 15.38 -2.38 4.87
C ASP A 55 16.48 -2.06 3.84
N ASN A 56 16.63 -2.84 2.75
CA ASN A 56 17.72 -2.60 1.79
C ASN A 56 17.56 -1.25 1.10
N GLU A 57 16.33 -0.91 0.68
CA GLU A 57 16.08 0.31 -0.08
C GLU A 57 15.03 1.24 0.54
N GLN A 58 14.37 0.82 1.62
CA GLN A 58 13.23 1.57 2.21
C GLN A 58 13.56 3.04 2.51
N ALA A 59 14.71 3.33 3.11
CA ALA A 59 15.09 4.68 3.50
C ALA A 59 15.27 5.60 2.28
N TYR A 60 15.93 5.10 1.25
CA TYR A 60 16.18 5.85 0.01
C TYR A 60 14.91 5.98 -0.83
N LEU A 61 14.10 4.93 -0.90
CA LEU A 61 12.80 4.98 -1.53
C LEU A 61 11.88 6.03 -0.87
N LYS A 62 11.94 6.14 0.46
CA LYS A 62 11.20 7.19 1.18
C LYS A 62 11.61 8.59 0.74
N VAL A 63 12.92 8.84 0.59
CA VAL A 63 13.44 10.14 0.13
C VAL A 63 13.02 10.40 -1.32
N LEU A 64 13.13 9.41 -2.19
CA LEU A 64 12.69 9.49 -3.59
C LEU A 64 11.19 9.78 -3.69
N MET A 65 10.37 9.10 -2.91
CA MET A 65 8.93 9.35 -2.90
C MET A 65 8.56 10.72 -2.33
N ASP A 66 9.31 11.24 -1.35
CA ASP A 66 9.14 12.61 -0.86
C ASP A 66 9.41 13.65 -1.97
N ASP A 67 10.41 13.40 -2.83
CA ASP A 67 10.71 14.27 -3.97
C ASP A 67 9.61 14.22 -5.03
N ILE A 68 9.17 13.02 -5.41
CA ILE A 68 8.18 12.81 -6.46
C ILE A 68 6.78 13.24 -6.01
N PHE A 69 6.27 12.71 -4.91
CA PHE A 69 4.89 12.92 -4.45
C PHE A 69 4.74 14.21 -3.63
N GLY A 70 5.82 14.70 -3.06
CA GLY A 70 5.83 15.78 -2.09
C GLY A 70 5.70 15.26 -0.65
N ARG A 71 6.56 15.76 0.23
CA ARG A 71 6.59 15.37 1.64
C ARG A 71 5.26 15.58 2.38
N GLY A 72 4.48 16.58 1.97
CA GLY A 72 3.16 16.87 2.52
C GLY A 72 2.13 15.77 2.23
N ASN A 73 2.35 14.98 1.19
CA ASN A 73 1.46 13.91 0.75
C ASN A 73 1.81 12.54 1.36
N PHE A 74 2.84 12.49 2.19
CA PHE A 74 3.17 11.30 2.97
C PHE A 74 2.08 10.98 3.99
N VAL A 75 1.59 9.73 3.97
CA VAL A 75 0.59 9.22 4.91
C VAL A 75 1.25 8.46 6.03
N ALA A 76 1.95 7.36 5.70
CA ALA A 76 2.62 6.51 6.70
C ALA A 76 3.69 5.62 6.05
N THR A 77 4.64 5.15 6.87
CA THR A 77 5.41 3.93 6.62
C THR A 77 4.86 2.88 7.58
N ALA A 78 4.17 1.89 7.03
CA ALA A 78 3.50 0.85 7.80
C ALA A 78 4.36 -0.41 7.84
N PRO A 79 4.88 -0.84 9.01
CA PRO A 79 5.57 -2.11 9.12
C PRO A 79 4.59 -3.27 8.93
N ARG A 80 5.02 -4.30 8.18
CA ARG A 80 4.29 -5.54 7.98
C ARG A 80 5.11 -6.72 8.52
N LYS A 81 4.48 -7.60 9.26
CA LYS A 81 5.09 -8.85 9.71
C LYS A 81 5.16 -9.84 8.54
N THR A 82 6.38 -10.26 8.16
CA THR A 82 6.62 -11.17 7.03
C THR A 82 6.56 -12.64 7.40
N GLY A 83 6.81 -12.98 8.68
CA GLY A 83 6.77 -14.35 9.17
C GLY A 83 7.24 -14.49 10.63
N ALA A 84 7.14 -15.69 11.17
CA ALA A 84 7.67 -16.00 12.49
C ALA A 84 9.21 -16.05 12.52
N GLY A 85 9.85 -16.05 11.34
CA GLY A 85 11.29 -16.13 11.17
C GLY A 85 11.88 -17.41 11.76
N SER A 86 11.80 -18.53 11.06
CA SER A 86 12.33 -19.83 11.48
C SER A 86 13.85 -19.98 11.35
N ALA A 87 14.58 -18.95 10.95
CA ALA A 87 16.03 -18.99 10.83
C ALA A 87 16.72 -18.95 12.22
N ALA A 88 16.41 -19.92 13.09
CA ALA A 88 16.97 -20.00 14.43
C ALA A 88 18.48 -20.24 14.45
N ASN A 89 19.10 -20.66 13.35
CA ASN A 89 20.47 -21.17 13.31
C ASN A 89 21.37 -20.56 12.22
N ARG A 90 21.04 -19.39 11.63
CA ARG A 90 21.99 -18.71 10.76
C ARG A 90 22.92 -17.84 11.60
N ALA A 91 24.18 -18.23 11.68
CA ALA A 91 25.25 -17.54 12.43
C ALA A 91 25.53 -16.11 11.91
N ASP A 92 25.01 -15.76 10.74
CA ASP A 92 25.32 -14.55 10.00
C ASP A 92 24.44 -13.34 10.36
N TYR A 93 23.35 -13.54 11.11
CA TYR A 93 22.43 -12.46 11.48
C TYR A 93 22.65 -12.00 12.92
N VAL A 94 23.01 -10.73 13.07
CA VAL A 94 23.08 -10.08 14.39
C VAL A 94 21.69 -9.93 15.01
N LEU A 95 20.68 -9.57 14.18
CA LEU A 95 19.27 -9.46 14.57
C LEU A 95 18.36 -10.05 13.48
N ARG A 96 17.25 -10.65 13.91
CA ARG A 96 16.21 -11.15 13.00
C ARG A 96 15.30 -10.01 12.59
N LYS A 97 14.98 -9.95 11.29
CA LYS A 97 14.10 -8.94 10.69
C LYS A 97 12.83 -9.60 10.15
N PRO A 98 11.82 -9.90 10.99
CA PRO A 98 10.58 -10.55 10.55
C PRO A 98 9.57 -9.56 10.00
N TYR A 99 10.01 -8.50 9.31
CA TYR A 99 9.17 -7.43 8.80
C TYR A 99 9.74 -6.84 7.50
N ASP A 100 8.86 -6.23 6.77
CA ASP A 100 9.11 -5.27 5.70
C ASP A 100 8.20 -4.04 5.89
N PHE A 101 8.21 -3.12 4.95
CA PHE A 101 7.48 -1.85 5.07
C PHE A 101 6.58 -1.63 3.86
N ILE A 102 5.45 -0.98 4.10
CA ILE A 102 4.58 -0.44 3.06
C ILE A 102 4.58 1.08 3.21
N MET A 103 5.16 1.77 2.23
CA MET A 103 5.12 3.22 2.17
C MET A 103 3.83 3.68 1.51
N ILE A 104 3.16 4.63 2.14
CA ILE A 104 1.82 5.09 1.76
C ILE A 104 1.87 6.58 1.45
N TYR A 105 1.52 6.93 0.22
CA TYR A 105 1.41 8.32 -0.25
C TYR A 105 0.09 8.56 -0.94
N GLY A 106 -0.43 9.76 -0.81
CA GLY A 106 -1.51 10.25 -1.65
C GLY A 106 -1.01 11.04 -2.84
N LYS A 107 -1.83 11.22 -3.86
CA LYS A 107 -1.59 12.28 -4.84
C LYS A 107 -1.82 13.66 -4.20
N ASP A 108 -2.92 13.79 -3.49
CA ASP A 108 -3.21 14.89 -2.56
C ASP A 108 -3.75 14.32 -1.25
N LYS A 109 -2.95 14.40 -0.18
CA LYS A 109 -3.31 13.83 1.13
C LYS A 109 -4.60 14.39 1.71
N LEU A 110 -4.94 15.63 1.40
CA LEU A 110 -6.15 16.28 1.92
C LEU A 110 -7.41 15.74 1.25
N SER A 111 -7.28 15.23 0.03
CA SER A 111 -8.37 14.65 -0.74
C SER A 111 -8.61 13.17 -0.45
N ILE A 112 -7.67 12.48 0.23
CA ILE A 112 -7.82 11.06 0.55
C ILE A 112 -8.89 10.85 1.62
N CYS A 113 -9.77 9.89 1.37
CA CYS A 113 -10.71 9.39 2.35
C CYS A 113 -10.53 7.88 2.52
N PHE A 114 -9.79 7.46 3.55
CA PHE A 114 -9.71 6.06 3.89
C PHE A 114 -11.01 5.54 4.48
N ASN A 115 -11.42 4.35 4.06
CA ASN A 115 -12.57 3.67 4.63
C ASN A 115 -12.27 3.28 6.08
N LYS A 116 -13.24 3.50 6.94
CA LYS A 116 -13.14 3.12 8.35
C LYS A 116 -13.68 1.70 8.54
N LYS A 117 -13.05 0.94 9.41
CA LYS A 117 -13.53 -0.39 9.78
C LYS A 117 -14.83 -0.26 10.58
N ASN A 118 -15.88 -0.95 10.14
CA ASN A 118 -17.08 -1.13 10.97
C ASN A 118 -16.76 -2.12 12.10
N VAL A 119 -16.86 -1.68 13.33
CA VAL A 119 -16.60 -2.50 14.53
C VAL A 119 -17.89 -2.87 15.28
N GLY A 120 -19.01 -2.83 14.60
CA GLY A 120 -20.32 -3.20 15.11
C GLY A 120 -21.24 -2.02 15.32
N LEU A 121 -22.30 -2.21 16.07
CA LEU A 121 -23.27 -1.18 16.37
C LEU A 121 -22.89 -0.38 17.62
N LYS A 122 -23.30 0.88 17.66
CA LYS A 122 -23.32 1.66 18.90
C LYS A 122 -24.29 0.98 19.87
N LYS A 123 -23.87 0.77 21.11
CA LYS A 123 -24.70 0.18 22.15
C LYS A 123 -25.25 1.28 23.07
N TYR A 124 -26.53 1.30 23.25
CA TYR A 124 -27.24 2.23 24.13
C TYR A 124 -27.82 1.40 25.29
N ASP A 125 -26.98 1.17 26.30
CA ASP A 125 -27.26 0.22 27.38
C ASP A 125 -28.18 0.80 28.49
N PHE A 126 -28.57 2.08 28.39
CA PHE A 126 -29.38 2.80 29.36
C PHE A 126 -30.62 3.39 28.71
N ASN A 127 -31.68 3.55 29.49
CA ASN A 127 -32.95 4.15 29.05
C ASN A 127 -33.48 5.10 30.14
N ASP A 128 -34.13 6.21 29.71
CA ASP A 128 -34.91 7.11 30.55
C ASP A 128 -36.09 7.70 29.75
N ASP A 129 -36.81 8.67 30.34
CA ASP A 129 -37.98 9.30 29.72
C ASP A 129 -37.72 9.98 28.37
N TYR A 130 -36.45 10.23 28.02
CA TYR A 130 -36.00 10.82 26.75
C TYR A 130 -35.59 9.77 25.72
N GLY A 131 -35.48 8.50 26.11
CA GLY A 131 -35.11 7.38 25.23
C GLY A 131 -33.85 6.63 25.63
N ASP A 132 -33.40 5.75 24.72
CA ASP A 132 -32.20 4.97 24.93
C ASP A 132 -30.93 5.85 24.81
N TYR A 133 -29.96 5.64 25.68
CA TYR A 133 -28.72 6.40 25.67
C TYR A 133 -27.50 5.56 26.07
N MET A 134 -26.31 6.04 25.69
CA MET A 134 -25.03 5.55 26.20
C MET A 134 -24.34 6.62 27.03
N LEU A 135 -23.42 6.19 27.91
CA LEU A 135 -22.61 7.09 28.72
C LEU A 135 -21.34 7.51 28.02
N GLY A 136 -21.12 8.79 27.92
CA GLY A 136 -19.88 9.40 27.44
C GLY A 136 -19.19 10.19 28.54
N GLU A 137 -17.91 10.44 28.38
CA GLU A 137 -17.13 11.26 29.32
C GLU A 137 -17.66 12.69 29.39
N PHE A 138 -17.77 13.24 30.60
CA PHE A 138 -18.10 14.66 30.83
C PHE A 138 -16.85 15.50 31.06
N GLN A 139 -15.77 14.87 31.55
CA GLN A 139 -14.46 15.51 31.65
C GLN A 139 -13.78 15.49 30.28
N ALA A 140 -13.12 16.59 29.91
CA ALA A 140 -12.39 16.67 28.68
C ALA A 140 -11.13 15.80 28.67
N SER A 141 -10.83 15.25 27.50
CA SER A 141 -9.61 14.49 27.21
C SER A 141 -8.86 15.14 26.04
N GLY A 142 -7.58 14.78 25.83
CA GLY A 142 -6.76 15.32 24.73
C GLY A 142 -5.83 16.44 25.15
N SER A 143 -5.27 17.16 24.16
CA SER A 143 -4.20 18.15 24.36
C SER A 143 -4.61 19.39 25.16
N ASP A 144 -5.89 19.78 25.07
CA ASP A 144 -6.45 20.96 25.76
C ASP A 144 -7.33 20.60 26.97
N SER A 145 -7.13 19.42 27.57
CA SER A 145 -7.95 18.87 28.65
C SER A 145 -7.69 19.46 30.04
N THR A 146 -6.75 20.36 30.17
CA THR A 146 -6.36 20.95 31.45
C THR A 146 -7.02 22.31 31.70
N ARG A 147 -7.09 22.67 32.97
CA ARG A 147 -7.54 24.00 33.42
C ARG A 147 -6.74 25.14 32.80
N ASP A 148 -5.40 24.98 32.67
CA ASP A 148 -4.51 25.99 32.08
C ASP A 148 -4.94 26.32 30.64
N ALA A 149 -5.34 25.32 29.87
CA ALA A 149 -5.77 25.52 28.49
C ALA A 149 -7.13 26.22 28.37
N ARG A 150 -8.06 25.96 29.34
CA ARG A 150 -9.40 26.55 29.34
C ARG A 150 -9.91 26.80 30.78
N PRO A 151 -9.46 27.87 31.43
CA PRO A 151 -9.76 28.12 32.86
C PRO A 151 -11.25 28.19 33.19
N ASN A 152 -12.07 28.74 32.30
CA ASN A 152 -13.51 28.90 32.50
C ASN A 152 -14.32 27.58 32.47
N LEU A 153 -13.65 26.46 32.21
CA LEU A 153 -14.25 25.12 32.23
C LEU A 153 -13.83 24.31 33.47
N TYR A 154 -13.15 24.96 34.43
CA TYR A 154 -12.83 24.41 35.73
C TYR A 154 -13.69 25.10 36.80
N TYR A 155 -14.66 24.38 37.31
CA TYR A 155 -15.57 24.82 38.33
C TYR A 155 -16.07 23.66 39.20
N PRO A 156 -16.44 23.86 40.48
CA PRO A 156 -17.01 22.82 41.30
C PRO A 156 -18.43 22.53 40.87
N ILE A 157 -18.80 21.25 40.93
CA ILE A 157 -20.17 20.75 40.83
C ILE A 157 -20.50 20.11 42.16
N TYR A 158 -21.70 20.37 42.66
CA TYR A 158 -22.18 19.85 43.92
C TYR A 158 -23.27 18.84 43.69
N ALA A 159 -23.31 17.76 44.45
CA ALA A 159 -24.36 16.74 44.37
C ALA A 159 -25.10 16.60 45.71
N ASP A 160 -26.40 16.36 45.64
CA ASP A 160 -27.24 15.98 46.79
C ASP A 160 -27.25 14.46 47.00
N SER A 161 -27.99 13.99 48.02
CA SER A 161 -28.16 12.58 48.36
C SER A 161 -28.89 11.76 47.28
N ASN A 162 -29.58 12.42 46.37
CA ASN A 162 -30.29 11.80 45.24
C ASN A 162 -29.52 11.89 43.94
N ASN A 163 -28.22 12.26 43.98
CA ASN A 163 -27.34 12.45 42.85
C ASN A 163 -27.72 13.59 41.88
N ASN A 164 -28.57 14.53 42.29
CA ASN A 164 -28.85 15.72 41.52
C ASN A 164 -27.66 16.67 41.56
N LEU A 165 -27.39 17.36 40.45
CA LEU A 165 -26.21 18.19 40.25
C LEU A 165 -26.52 19.69 40.30
N TYR A 166 -25.67 20.48 40.99
CA TYR A 166 -25.82 21.91 41.18
C TYR A 166 -24.51 22.66 41.02
N LEU A 167 -24.57 23.94 40.61
CA LEU A 167 -23.38 24.85 40.59
C LEU A 167 -23.20 25.60 41.92
N LYS A 168 -24.20 25.65 42.74
CA LYS A 168 -24.12 26.34 44.05
C LYS A 168 -24.21 25.33 45.21
N LYS A 169 -23.33 25.52 46.19
CA LYS A 169 -23.37 24.74 47.41
C LYS A 169 -24.58 25.16 48.25
N SER A 170 -25.31 24.22 48.80
CA SER A 170 -26.45 24.42 49.69
C SER A 170 -26.40 23.38 50.80
N GLU A 171 -27.27 23.54 51.82
CA GLU A 171 -27.42 22.57 52.91
C GLU A 171 -27.82 21.16 52.43
N LYS A 172 -28.48 21.05 51.25
CA LYS A 172 -28.86 19.79 50.63
C LYS A 172 -27.69 19.08 49.94
N THR A 173 -26.61 19.78 49.65
CA THR A 173 -25.50 19.20 48.90
C THR A 173 -24.49 18.52 49.82
N ILE A 174 -24.21 17.24 49.53
CA ILE A 174 -23.35 16.39 50.37
C ILE A 174 -21.97 16.14 49.74
N LYS A 175 -21.81 16.39 48.46
CA LYS A 175 -20.57 16.12 47.76
C LYS A 175 -20.13 17.28 46.86
N THR A 176 -18.83 17.52 46.83
CA THR A 176 -18.19 18.47 45.88
C THR A 176 -17.37 17.68 44.88
N ILE A 177 -17.58 17.92 43.59
CA ILE A 177 -16.97 17.20 42.49
C ILE A 177 -16.16 18.22 41.67
N LEU A 178 -14.89 17.95 41.47
CA LEU A 178 -13.97 18.69 40.57
C LEU A 178 -13.50 17.79 39.47
N PRO A 179 -13.05 18.34 38.33
CA PRO A 179 -12.41 17.54 37.30
C PRO A 179 -11.16 16.83 37.85
N ASN A 180 -10.99 15.55 37.49
CA ASN A 180 -9.80 14.80 37.89
C ASN A 180 -8.54 15.40 37.27
N LYS A 181 -7.41 15.21 37.94
CA LYS A 181 -6.12 15.64 37.39
C LYS A 181 -5.76 14.86 36.10
N VAL A 182 -5.22 15.56 35.14
CA VAL A 182 -4.70 15.02 33.89
C VAL A 182 -3.20 15.29 33.84
N LYS A 183 -2.37 14.25 33.85
CA LYS A 183 -0.90 14.37 33.91
C LYS A 183 -0.39 15.29 35.01
N GLY A 184 -0.99 15.20 36.21
CA GLY A 184 -0.61 15.99 37.38
C GLY A 184 -1.19 17.42 37.45
N LYS A 185 -1.83 17.93 36.39
CA LYS A 185 -2.52 19.23 36.35
C LYS A 185 -4.02 19.09 36.52
N ASP A 186 -4.69 20.13 36.99
CA ASP A 186 -6.14 20.15 37.09
C ASP A 186 -6.79 19.92 35.71
N GLY A 187 -7.72 18.99 35.60
CA GLY A 187 -8.53 18.76 34.42
C GLY A 187 -9.58 19.86 34.21
N ARG A 188 -10.46 19.66 33.22
CA ARG A 188 -11.59 20.56 32.98
C ARG A 188 -12.85 19.80 32.54
N TRP A 189 -14.00 20.43 32.71
CA TRP A 189 -15.25 19.94 32.15
C TRP A 189 -15.36 20.23 30.66
N MET A 190 -16.30 19.57 30.00
CA MET A 190 -16.59 19.83 28.58
C MET A 190 -17.49 21.03 28.36
N TRP A 191 -18.34 21.36 29.34
CA TRP A 191 -19.34 22.41 29.23
C TRP A 191 -19.00 23.63 30.13
N LYS A 192 -19.44 24.81 29.64
CA LYS A 192 -19.49 26.02 30.47
C LYS A 192 -20.66 25.92 31.46
N THR A 193 -20.62 26.69 32.52
CA THR A 193 -21.65 26.76 33.57
C THR A 193 -23.04 27.05 33.02
N GLN A 194 -23.17 27.92 32.01
CA GLN A 194 -24.44 28.23 31.38
C GLN A 194 -25.07 26.98 30.73
N LYS A 195 -24.31 26.24 29.95
CA LYS A 195 -24.77 25.00 29.32
C LYS A 195 -25.08 23.93 30.37
N PHE A 196 -24.27 23.87 31.43
CA PHE A 196 -24.52 22.93 32.52
C PHE A 196 -25.90 23.17 33.14
N GLU A 197 -26.27 24.41 33.51
CA GLU A 197 -27.57 24.70 34.12
C GLU A 197 -28.75 24.40 33.19
N LEU A 198 -28.61 24.61 31.89
CA LEU A 198 -29.68 24.36 30.92
C LEU A 198 -29.90 22.86 30.67
N ASP A 199 -28.81 22.10 30.63
CA ASP A 199 -28.83 20.77 30.03
C ASP A 199 -28.54 19.64 31.02
N LYS A 200 -28.15 19.94 32.27
CA LYS A 200 -27.69 18.94 33.26
C LYS A 200 -28.72 17.84 33.53
N ASP A 201 -30.01 18.18 33.71
CA ASP A 201 -31.02 17.24 34.11
C ASP A 201 -31.35 16.23 33.01
N LYS A 202 -31.27 16.65 31.76
CA LYS A 202 -31.48 15.78 30.60
C LYS A 202 -30.22 15.02 30.19
N PHE A 203 -29.08 15.69 30.14
CA PHE A 203 -27.91 15.17 29.47
C PHE A 203 -26.74 14.76 30.37
N LEU A 204 -26.86 14.91 31.70
CA LEU A 204 -25.86 14.43 32.63
C LEU A 204 -26.41 13.30 33.49
N TYR A 205 -25.51 12.40 33.85
CA TYR A 205 -25.74 11.32 34.77
C TYR A 205 -24.58 11.27 35.76
N PHE A 206 -24.90 11.23 37.04
CA PHE A 206 -23.94 11.08 38.13
C PHE A 206 -24.16 9.75 38.82
N ASP A 207 -23.16 8.88 38.84
CA ASP A 207 -23.23 7.55 39.43
C ASP A 207 -22.90 7.52 40.95
N GLY A 208 -22.79 8.69 41.58
CA GLY A 208 -22.31 8.86 42.95
C GLY A 208 -20.78 9.08 43.03
N THR A 209 -20.05 8.83 41.96
CA THR A 209 -18.58 8.94 41.89
C THR A 209 -18.13 9.86 40.78
N LYS A 210 -18.66 9.66 39.56
CA LYS A 210 -18.27 10.34 38.35
C LYS A 210 -19.47 10.86 37.56
N ILE A 211 -19.25 12.00 36.89
CA ILE A 211 -20.28 12.59 36.03
C ILE A 211 -20.04 12.16 34.60
N TYR A 212 -21.11 11.68 33.95
CA TYR A 212 -21.12 11.26 32.53
C TYR A 212 -22.11 12.12 31.75
N ARG A 213 -21.89 12.17 30.43
CA ARG A 213 -22.90 12.70 29.49
C ARG A 213 -23.77 11.57 29.00
N LYS A 214 -25.06 11.78 28.98
CA LYS A 214 -26.00 10.92 28.26
C LYS A 214 -25.95 11.29 26.78
N ILE A 215 -25.68 10.32 25.94
CA ILE A 215 -25.67 10.43 24.48
C ILE A 215 -26.84 9.59 23.99
N TYR A 216 -27.94 10.26 23.63
CA TYR A 216 -29.15 9.59 23.21
C TYR A 216 -29.04 8.97 21.83
N ASN A 217 -29.80 7.90 21.62
CA ASN A 217 -29.91 7.21 20.35
C ASN A 217 -30.74 8.06 19.37
N ASP A 218 -30.04 8.70 18.42
CA ASP A 218 -30.69 9.33 17.27
C ASP A 218 -30.80 8.30 16.15
N LYS A 219 -32.02 7.75 15.98
CA LYS A 219 -32.32 6.74 14.96
C LYS A 219 -32.18 7.25 13.53
N SER A 220 -32.05 8.57 13.31
CA SER A 220 -31.77 9.17 12.02
C SER A 220 -30.28 9.11 11.66
N GLU A 221 -29.40 8.92 12.62
CA GLU A 221 -27.96 8.78 12.42
C GLU A 221 -27.55 7.33 12.13
N ASP A 222 -26.41 7.18 11.46
CA ASP A 222 -25.77 5.87 11.28
C ASP A 222 -25.43 5.25 12.65
N GLN A 223 -26.03 4.10 12.92
CA GLN A 223 -25.87 3.36 14.17
C GLN A 223 -24.58 2.55 14.23
N ASN A 224 -23.84 2.47 13.14
CA ASN A 224 -22.56 1.74 13.10
C ASN A 224 -21.46 2.48 13.87
N LYS A 225 -20.62 1.71 14.52
CA LYS A 225 -19.41 2.19 15.16
C LYS A 225 -18.23 1.97 14.23
N TYR A 226 -17.54 3.03 13.89
CA TYR A 226 -16.38 2.99 12.99
C TYR A 226 -15.08 3.24 13.74
N GLN A 227 -14.03 2.55 13.32
CA GLN A 227 -12.66 2.76 13.79
C GLN A 227 -11.74 3.04 12.62
N VAL A 228 -10.83 4.00 12.78
CA VAL A 228 -9.75 4.25 11.82
C VAL A 228 -8.75 3.10 11.90
N GLU A 229 -8.34 2.59 10.74
CA GLU A 229 -7.35 1.52 10.67
C GLU A 229 -5.96 1.98 11.11
N LYS A 230 -5.20 1.03 11.62
CA LYS A 230 -3.81 1.27 12.03
C LYS A 230 -2.89 1.10 10.83
N ALA A 231 -1.86 1.93 10.72
CA ALA A 231 -0.77 1.74 9.77
C ALA A 231 0.24 0.71 10.31
N TYR A 232 -0.23 -0.52 10.51
CA TYR A 232 0.55 -1.64 11.05
C TYR A 232 -0.13 -2.96 10.69
N PHE A 233 0.60 -3.89 10.06
CA PHE A 233 0.07 -5.13 9.52
C PHE A 233 0.77 -6.34 10.17
N ASP A 234 0.24 -6.84 11.29
CA ASP A 234 0.85 -7.91 12.10
C ASP A 234 0.07 -9.23 12.14
N GLU A 235 -1.08 -9.31 11.48
CA GLU A 235 -1.89 -10.52 11.45
C GLU A 235 -1.14 -11.67 10.74
N SER A 236 -1.36 -12.89 11.19
CA SER A 236 -0.72 -14.08 10.59
C SER A 236 -1.11 -14.29 9.12
N SER A 237 -2.32 -13.88 8.75
CA SER A 237 -2.82 -13.91 7.37
C SER A 237 -2.06 -12.99 6.41
N TYR A 238 -1.28 -12.03 6.91
CA TYR A 238 -0.47 -11.11 6.09
C TYR A 238 0.95 -11.62 5.85
N GLN A 239 1.34 -12.78 6.40
CA GLN A 239 2.69 -13.32 6.30
C GLN A 239 2.96 -13.98 4.93
N ASN A 240 4.23 -13.99 4.50
CA ASN A 240 4.64 -14.59 3.23
C ASN A 240 4.26 -16.08 3.11
N SER A 241 4.33 -16.82 4.21
CA SER A 241 3.93 -18.24 4.24
C SER A 241 2.47 -18.46 3.84
N THR A 242 1.58 -17.53 4.17
CA THR A 242 0.18 -17.59 3.75
C THR A 242 0.07 -17.47 2.23
N GLY A 243 0.72 -16.47 1.62
CA GLY A 243 0.73 -16.30 0.17
C GLY A 243 1.32 -17.51 -0.57
N THR A 244 2.40 -18.08 -0.02
CA THR A 244 3.01 -19.31 -0.57
C THR A 244 2.03 -20.49 -0.52
N THR A 245 1.30 -20.66 0.58
CA THR A 245 0.29 -21.72 0.71
C THR A 245 -0.87 -21.50 -0.26
N GLU A 246 -1.41 -20.27 -0.35
CA GLU A 246 -2.48 -19.91 -1.27
C GLU A 246 -2.10 -20.25 -2.73
N LEU A 247 -0.91 -19.84 -3.17
CA LEU A 247 -0.47 -20.08 -4.54
C LEU A 247 -0.17 -21.56 -4.82
N LYS A 248 0.44 -22.26 -3.84
CA LYS A 248 0.71 -23.69 -3.91
C LYS A 248 -0.59 -24.50 -4.07
N GLU A 249 -1.62 -24.18 -3.31
CA GLU A 249 -2.92 -24.87 -3.41
C GLU A 249 -3.59 -24.63 -4.75
N LEU A 250 -3.34 -23.46 -5.37
CA LEU A 250 -3.95 -23.06 -6.63
C LEU A 250 -3.21 -23.59 -7.86
N LEU A 251 -1.89 -23.46 -7.91
CA LEU A 251 -1.06 -23.72 -9.10
C LEU A 251 0.00 -24.82 -8.91
N GLY A 252 0.18 -25.32 -7.70
CA GLY A 252 1.21 -26.32 -7.38
C GLY A 252 2.44 -25.75 -6.65
N GLU A 253 3.38 -26.63 -6.30
CA GLU A 253 4.59 -26.28 -5.56
C GLU A 253 5.64 -25.58 -6.44
N GLY A 254 6.32 -24.59 -5.88
CA GLY A 254 7.54 -24.01 -6.45
C GLY A 254 7.34 -23.16 -7.71
N VAL A 255 6.09 -22.82 -8.06
CA VAL A 255 5.79 -22.05 -9.28
C VAL A 255 6.22 -20.60 -9.19
N PHE A 256 6.28 -20.01 -7.98
CA PHE A 256 6.67 -18.62 -7.76
C PHE A 256 7.25 -18.40 -6.36
N ASN A 257 8.27 -17.55 -6.27
CA ASN A 257 8.91 -17.23 -5.00
C ASN A 257 8.25 -16.02 -4.33
N ASN A 258 7.95 -16.13 -3.03
CA ASN A 258 7.43 -15.04 -2.20
C ASN A 258 6.15 -14.34 -2.71
N PRO A 259 5.12 -15.08 -3.15
CA PRO A 259 3.85 -14.45 -3.52
C PRO A 259 3.26 -13.72 -2.31
N LYS A 260 2.68 -12.55 -2.52
CA LYS A 260 2.01 -11.82 -1.46
C LYS A 260 0.66 -12.46 -1.14
N PRO A 261 0.26 -12.53 0.15
CA PRO A 261 -1.01 -13.12 0.55
C PRO A 261 -2.19 -12.24 0.13
N GLU A 262 -3.28 -12.86 -0.30
CA GLU A 262 -4.49 -12.16 -0.71
C GLU A 262 -5.08 -11.30 0.43
N PHE A 263 -5.00 -11.78 1.67
CA PHE A 263 -5.50 -11.03 2.84
C PHE A 263 -4.80 -9.68 3.05
N LEU A 264 -3.50 -9.58 2.77
CA LEU A 264 -2.78 -8.30 2.84
C LEU A 264 -3.32 -7.33 1.79
N ILE A 265 -3.36 -7.76 0.53
CA ILE A 265 -3.82 -6.92 -0.57
C ILE A 265 -5.29 -6.54 -0.39
N SER A 266 -6.13 -7.48 0.05
CA SER A 266 -7.54 -7.19 0.33
C SER A 266 -7.71 -6.11 1.40
N LYS A 267 -6.86 -6.13 2.44
CA LYS A 267 -6.86 -5.10 3.47
C LYS A 267 -6.51 -3.72 2.91
N LEU A 268 -5.47 -3.64 2.07
CA LEU A 268 -5.08 -2.38 1.43
C LEU A 268 -6.18 -1.85 0.50
N LEU A 269 -6.83 -2.72 -0.28
CA LEU A 269 -7.95 -2.34 -1.14
C LEU A 269 -9.21 -1.98 -0.34
N GLU A 270 -9.51 -2.70 0.75
CA GLU A 270 -10.63 -2.40 1.63
C GLU A 270 -10.55 -0.97 2.18
N ILE A 271 -9.38 -0.56 2.66
CA ILE A 271 -9.21 0.77 3.28
C ILE A 271 -9.15 1.90 2.27
N SER A 272 -8.77 1.66 1.01
CA SER A 272 -8.46 2.71 0.03
C SER A 272 -9.42 2.79 -1.15
N THR A 273 -10.25 1.78 -1.37
CA THR A 273 -11.12 1.67 -2.56
C THR A 273 -12.54 1.24 -2.23
N LYS A 274 -13.44 1.46 -3.21
CA LYS A 274 -14.82 0.95 -3.23
C LYS A 274 -15.00 0.01 -4.43
N PRO A 275 -16.09 -0.79 -4.49
CA PRO A 275 -16.43 -1.53 -5.70
C PRO A 275 -16.44 -0.65 -6.96
N ASN A 276 -15.95 -1.20 -8.06
CA ASN A 276 -15.73 -0.53 -9.35
C ASN A 276 -14.58 0.49 -9.43
N ASP A 277 -13.89 0.80 -8.32
CA ASP A 277 -12.67 1.60 -8.38
C ASP A 277 -11.57 0.87 -9.17
N LEU A 278 -10.70 1.65 -9.81
CA LEU A 278 -9.61 1.13 -10.63
C LEU A 278 -8.32 1.01 -9.82
N VAL A 279 -7.78 -0.21 -9.77
CA VAL A 279 -6.53 -0.60 -9.11
C VAL A 279 -5.46 -0.85 -10.17
N LEU A 280 -4.24 -0.41 -9.92
CA LEU A 280 -3.07 -0.67 -10.78
C LEU A 280 -1.99 -1.37 -9.95
N ASP A 281 -1.42 -2.43 -10.54
CA ASP A 281 -0.17 -3.05 -10.08
C ASP A 281 0.75 -3.24 -11.29
N PHE A 282 1.89 -2.54 -11.31
CA PHE A 282 2.86 -2.63 -12.40
C PHE A 282 4.13 -3.40 -12.02
N HIS A 283 4.06 -4.18 -10.95
CA HIS A 283 4.94 -5.26 -10.54
C HIS A 283 4.08 -6.46 -10.12
N LEU A 284 3.26 -6.95 -11.08
CA LEU A 284 2.14 -7.86 -10.80
C LEU A 284 2.57 -9.20 -10.18
N GLY A 285 3.75 -9.68 -10.54
CA GLY A 285 4.30 -10.94 -10.02
C GLY A 285 3.34 -12.11 -10.22
N SER A 286 2.97 -12.75 -9.13
CA SER A 286 2.05 -13.90 -9.16
C SER A 286 0.56 -13.55 -9.38
N GLY A 287 0.21 -12.30 -9.66
CA GLY A 287 -1.17 -11.89 -9.92
C GLY A 287 -2.06 -11.70 -8.68
N THR A 288 -1.48 -11.61 -7.48
CA THR A 288 -2.27 -11.49 -6.24
C THR A 288 -3.17 -10.26 -6.25
N THR A 289 -2.66 -9.11 -6.67
CA THR A 289 -3.44 -7.86 -6.72
C THR A 289 -4.62 -7.96 -7.67
N ALA A 290 -4.42 -8.56 -8.85
CA ALA A 290 -5.49 -8.77 -9.82
C ALA A 290 -6.57 -9.73 -9.28
N ALA A 291 -6.16 -10.84 -8.67
CA ALA A 291 -7.06 -11.82 -8.05
C ALA A 291 -7.94 -11.18 -6.96
N VAL A 292 -7.32 -10.43 -6.06
CA VAL A 292 -8.02 -9.75 -4.96
C VAL A 292 -8.96 -8.67 -5.49
N ALA A 293 -8.50 -7.82 -6.42
CA ALA A 293 -9.33 -6.78 -7.01
C ALA A 293 -10.56 -7.39 -7.70
N HIS A 294 -10.39 -8.49 -8.45
CA HIS A 294 -11.47 -9.21 -9.11
C HIS A 294 -12.49 -9.76 -8.10
N LYS A 295 -12.04 -10.52 -7.09
CA LYS A 295 -12.90 -11.10 -6.03
C LYS A 295 -13.65 -10.03 -5.22
N MET A 296 -13.09 -8.85 -5.08
CA MET A 296 -13.70 -7.73 -4.36
C MET A 296 -14.53 -6.81 -5.26
N GLY A 297 -14.70 -7.10 -6.56
CA GLY A 297 -15.48 -6.30 -7.50
C GLY A 297 -14.83 -4.95 -7.86
N ARG A 298 -13.51 -4.88 -7.85
CA ARG A 298 -12.73 -3.73 -8.34
C ARG A 298 -12.31 -3.99 -9.79
N LYS A 299 -12.14 -2.91 -10.56
CA LYS A 299 -11.45 -2.97 -11.84
C LYS A 299 -9.94 -2.96 -11.59
N TYR A 300 -9.19 -3.61 -12.47
CA TYR A 300 -7.74 -3.67 -12.28
C TYR A 300 -6.99 -3.62 -13.61
N ILE A 301 -5.76 -3.13 -13.53
CA ILE A 301 -4.73 -3.25 -14.55
C ILE A 301 -3.51 -3.85 -13.86
N GLY A 302 -3.06 -5.00 -14.35
CA GLY A 302 -1.84 -5.66 -13.90
C GLY A 302 -0.80 -5.62 -15.02
N ILE A 303 0.43 -5.24 -14.69
CA ILE A 303 1.54 -5.21 -15.63
C ILE A 303 2.67 -6.04 -15.05
N GLU A 304 3.17 -6.97 -15.85
CA GLU A 304 4.34 -7.78 -15.55
C GLU A 304 5.21 -7.83 -16.80
N GLN A 305 6.51 -7.71 -16.61
CA GLN A 305 7.43 -7.72 -17.74
C GLN A 305 8.09 -9.07 -18.00
N MET A 306 7.96 -10.00 -17.06
CA MET A 306 8.60 -11.30 -17.12
C MET A 306 7.69 -12.34 -17.80
N ASP A 307 8.31 -13.24 -18.55
CA ASP A 307 7.61 -14.26 -19.36
C ASP A 307 6.68 -15.17 -18.53
N TYR A 308 6.92 -15.30 -17.22
CA TYR A 308 6.07 -16.11 -16.35
C TYR A 308 4.65 -15.56 -16.14
N ILE A 309 4.34 -14.38 -16.65
CA ILE A 309 2.99 -13.78 -16.50
C ILE A 309 1.91 -14.73 -17.04
N GLU A 310 2.16 -15.37 -18.18
CA GLU A 310 1.19 -16.27 -18.82
C GLU A 310 0.96 -17.51 -17.96
N ASP A 311 2.04 -18.18 -17.55
CA ASP A 311 1.97 -19.43 -16.80
C ASP A 311 1.50 -19.28 -15.37
N ILE A 312 1.62 -18.07 -14.78
CA ILE A 312 1.33 -17.84 -13.36
C ILE A 312 0.14 -16.89 -13.19
N ALA A 313 0.29 -15.61 -13.57
CA ALA A 313 -0.74 -14.62 -13.29
C ALA A 313 -2.02 -14.86 -14.13
N VAL A 314 -1.88 -15.19 -15.40
CA VAL A 314 -3.01 -15.50 -16.29
C VAL A 314 -3.70 -16.79 -15.83
N GLU A 315 -2.96 -17.87 -15.53
CA GLU A 315 -3.52 -19.11 -15.01
C GLU A 315 -4.22 -18.91 -13.66
N ARG A 316 -3.63 -18.10 -12.76
CA ARG A 316 -4.31 -17.70 -11.52
C ARG A 316 -5.65 -17.03 -11.81
N MET A 317 -5.69 -16.07 -12.75
CA MET A 317 -6.91 -15.35 -13.07
C MET A 317 -7.97 -16.23 -13.71
N LYS A 318 -7.60 -17.22 -14.54
CA LYS A 318 -8.53 -18.22 -15.06
C LYS A 318 -9.22 -18.99 -13.92
N LYS A 319 -8.44 -19.48 -12.95
CA LYS A 319 -8.99 -20.19 -11.78
C LYS A 319 -9.85 -19.29 -10.88
N VAL A 320 -9.50 -18.01 -10.73
CA VAL A 320 -10.35 -17.03 -10.03
C VAL A 320 -11.70 -16.92 -10.72
N ILE A 321 -11.73 -16.79 -12.05
CA ILE A 321 -12.99 -16.71 -12.82
C ILE A 321 -13.80 -18.01 -12.71
N GLU A 322 -13.15 -19.16 -12.65
CA GLU A 322 -13.78 -20.46 -12.42
C GLU A 322 -14.37 -20.62 -11.00
N GLY A 323 -14.06 -19.70 -10.08
CA GLY A 323 -14.62 -19.70 -8.72
C GLY A 323 -13.81 -20.50 -7.71
N GLU A 324 -12.48 -20.48 -7.82
CA GLU A 324 -11.60 -21.08 -6.79
C GLU A 324 -11.93 -20.57 -5.39
N GLN A 325 -11.72 -21.39 -4.35
CA GLN A 325 -12.17 -21.14 -2.98
C GLN A 325 -11.01 -20.85 -1.99
N GLY A 326 -9.81 -20.56 -2.48
CA GLY A 326 -8.64 -20.18 -1.68
C GLY A 326 -8.63 -18.70 -1.27
N GLY A 327 -7.59 -18.30 -0.55
CA GLY A 327 -7.36 -16.92 -0.15
C GLY A 327 -8.58 -16.25 0.47
N ILE A 328 -9.01 -15.11 -0.10
CA ILE A 328 -10.16 -14.33 0.40
C ILE A 328 -11.51 -14.79 -0.16
N SER A 329 -11.57 -15.83 -0.99
CA SER A 329 -12.81 -16.24 -1.68
C SER A 329 -13.99 -16.45 -0.72
N LYS A 330 -13.75 -17.09 0.43
CA LYS A 330 -14.78 -17.28 1.46
C LYS A 330 -15.19 -15.96 2.13
N ALA A 331 -14.25 -15.07 2.38
CA ALA A 331 -14.51 -13.78 3.02
C ALA A 331 -15.30 -12.82 2.13
N THR A 332 -15.14 -12.95 0.81
CA THR A 332 -15.85 -12.14 -0.19
C THR A 332 -17.10 -12.83 -0.76
N ASN A 333 -17.42 -14.06 -0.31
CA ASN A 333 -18.50 -14.88 -0.92
C ASN A 333 -18.28 -15.12 -2.42
N TRP A 334 -17.03 -15.25 -2.86
CA TRP A 334 -16.71 -15.41 -4.26
C TRP A 334 -17.21 -16.73 -4.82
N GLN A 335 -17.91 -16.68 -5.96
CA GLN A 335 -18.47 -17.87 -6.64
C GLN A 335 -17.99 -18.00 -8.10
N GLY A 336 -17.01 -17.18 -8.47
CA GLY A 336 -16.53 -17.12 -9.84
C GLY A 336 -17.26 -16.10 -10.71
N GLY A 337 -16.88 -16.07 -11.98
CA GLY A 337 -17.45 -15.19 -13.01
C GLY A 337 -16.57 -13.99 -13.34
N GLY A 338 -17.09 -13.13 -14.22
CA GLY A 338 -16.36 -12.01 -14.77
C GLY A 338 -15.46 -12.39 -15.95
N SER A 339 -14.61 -11.49 -16.36
CA SER A 339 -13.62 -11.69 -17.42
C SER A 339 -12.44 -10.74 -17.23
N PHE A 340 -11.33 -11.05 -17.85
CA PHE A 340 -10.19 -10.14 -18.00
C PHE A 340 -9.68 -10.21 -19.44
N VAL A 341 -8.92 -9.21 -19.83
CA VAL A 341 -8.21 -9.16 -21.11
C VAL A 341 -6.73 -9.32 -20.84
N TYR A 342 -6.10 -10.26 -21.53
CA TYR A 342 -4.66 -10.43 -21.56
C TYR A 342 -4.12 -9.85 -22.85
N CYS A 343 -3.09 -9.03 -22.76
CA CYS A 343 -2.41 -8.42 -23.90
C CYS A 343 -0.91 -8.48 -23.70
N GLU A 344 -0.20 -8.80 -24.76
CA GLU A 344 1.24 -8.64 -24.83
C GLU A 344 1.58 -7.40 -25.65
N LEU A 345 2.48 -6.58 -25.11
CA LEU A 345 3.05 -5.48 -25.87
C LEU A 345 4.04 -6.06 -26.89
N LYS A 346 3.91 -5.67 -28.15
CA LYS A 346 4.88 -6.05 -29.18
C LYS A 346 6.21 -5.36 -28.88
N GLU A 347 7.14 -6.10 -28.29
CA GLU A 347 8.43 -5.56 -27.89
C GLU A 347 9.46 -5.62 -29.02
N ASN A 348 10.17 -4.52 -29.25
CA ASN A 348 11.35 -4.50 -30.09
C ASN A 348 12.51 -5.35 -29.52
N SER A 349 12.58 -5.49 -28.19
CA SER A 349 13.52 -6.38 -27.48
C SER A 349 13.32 -7.84 -27.81
N GLN A 350 12.08 -8.30 -28.03
CA GLN A 350 11.78 -9.69 -28.36
C GLN A 350 12.51 -10.16 -29.63
N ILE A 351 12.68 -9.26 -30.61
CA ILE A 351 13.44 -9.55 -31.82
C ILE A 351 14.90 -9.86 -31.48
N LEU A 352 15.50 -9.08 -30.59
CA LEU A 352 16.88 -9.32 -30.15
C LEU A 352 17.00 -10.55 -29.28
N LEU A 353 16.07 -10.76 -28.35
CA LEU A 353 16.02 -11.97 -27.52
C LEU A 353 15.88 -13.24 -28.34
N ASN A 354 15.01 -13.25 -29.35
CA ASN A 354 14.88 -14.40 -30.27
C ASN A 354 16.18 -14.64 -31.07
N LYS A 355 16.83 -13.57 -31.57
CA LYS A 355 18.12 -13.70 -32.23
C LYS A 355 19.20 -14.31 -31.32
N ILE A 356 19.21 -13.95 -30.01
CA ILE A 356 20.15 -14.52 -29.04
C ILE A 356 19.80 -15.98 -28.76
N LYS A 357 18.53 -16.34 -28.57
CA LYS A 357 18.11 -17.74 -28.34
C LYS A 357 18.53 -18.65 -29.49
N GLU A 358 18.41 -18.18 -30.73
CA GLU A 358 18.81 -18.90 -31.96
C GLU A 358 20.28 -18.79 -32.29
N ALA A 359 21.06 -18.02 -31.53
CA ALA A 359 22.49 -17.79 -31.83
C ALA A 359 23.31 -19.08 -31.72
N THR A 360 24.31 -19.17 -32.59
CA THR A 360 25.32 -20.22 -32.61
C THR A 360 26.69 -19.62 -32.29
N GLU A 361 27.72 -20.48 -32.12
CA GLU A 361 29.10 -20.03 -31.90
C GLU A 361 29.60 -19.14 -33.06
N GLU A 362 29.10 -19.37 -34.29
CA GLU A 362 29.53 -18.64 -35.50
C GLU A 362 28.96 -17.22 -35.58
N ASN A 363 27.75 -16.96 -35.03
CA ASN A 363 27.04 -15.69 -35.22
C ASN A 363 26.85 -14.87 -33.94
N ILE A 364 27.11 -15.44 -32.74
CA ILE A 364 26.85 -14.77 -31.47
C ILE A 364 27.66 -13.50 -31.26
N LEU A 365 28.89 -13.42 -31.81
CA LEU A 365 29.70 -12.22 -31.76
C LEU A 365 29.12 -11.08 -32.61
N LYS A 366 28.52 -11.42 -33.76
CA LYS A 366 27.84 -10.45 -34.62
C LYS A 366 26.58 -9.91 -33.92
N ILE A 367 25.82 -10.79 -33.30
CA ILE A 367 24.61 -10.42 -32.52
C ILE A 367 25.00 -9.51 -31.34
N LYS A 368 26.13 -9.80 -30.68
CA LYS A 368 26.68 -8.91 -29.62
C LYS A 368 26.97 -7.51 -30.17
N GLU A 369 27.60 -7.39 -31.34
CA GLU A 369 27.88 -6.09 -31.98
C GLU A 369 26.59 -5.35 -32.35
N GLU A 370 25.58 -6.06 -32.88
CA GLU A 370 24.25 -5.49 -33.13
C GLU A 370 23.63 -4.91 -31.89
N ILE A 371 23.68 -5.63 -30.75
CA ILE A 371 23.14 -5.20 -29.45
C ILE A 371 23.93 -3.99 -28.91
N TYR A 372 25.26 -4.00 -28.99
CA TYR A 372 26.13 -2.91 -28.52
C TYR A 372 25.96 -1.62 -29.31
N ASN A 373 25.61 -1.74 -30.59
CA ASN A 373 25.37 -0.60 -31.47
C ASN A 373 23.90 -0.14 -31.46
N ASP A 374 23.01 -0.84 -30.77
CA ASP A 374 21.61 -0.43 -30.65
C ASP A 374 21.48 0.76 -29.69
N ASN A 375 21.16 1.92 -30.23
CA ASN A 375 21.03 3.17 -29.47
C ASN A 375 19.90 3.17 -28.46
N ARG A 376 18.96 2.21 -28.55
CA ARG A 376 17.87 2.01 -27.59
C ARG A 376 18.33 1.36 -26.29
N ILE A 377 19.51 0.72 -26.30
CA ILE A 377 20.14 0.19 -25.11
C ILE A 377 20.79 1.35 -24.36
N VAL A 378 20.13 1.81 -23.30
CA VAL A 378 20.67 2.86 -22.45
C VAL A 378 21.88 2.30 -21.69
N PRO A 379 23.10 2.80 -21.89
CA PRO A 379 24.28 2.26 -21.23
C PRO A 379 24.29 2.71 -19.76
N TYR A 380 23.82 1.87 -18.85
CA TYR A 380 24.18 1.99 -17.43
C TYR A 380 25.63 1.60 -17.18
N ILE A 381 26.20 0.81 -18.11
CA ILE A 381 27.62 0.50 -18.20
C ILE A 381 28.13 1.27 -19.39
N THR A 382 29.15 2.09 -19.17
CA THR A 382 29.74 2.84 -20.27
C THR A 382 30.25 1.86 -21.34
N ARG A 383 30.22 2.25 -22.64
CA ARG A 383 30.78 1.43 -23.73
C ARG A 383 32.20 0.99 -23.38
N ASP A 384 32.98 1.84 -22.73
CA ASP A 384 34.34 1.57 -22.29
C ASP A 384 34.42 0.40 -21.27
N GLU A 385 33.43 0.24 -20.41
CA GLU A 385 33.37 -0.89 -19.46
C GLU A 385 32.97 -2.18 -20.16
N LEU A 386 32.05 -2.11 -21.13
CA LEU A 386 31.70 -3.26 -21.98
C LEU A 386 32.86 -3.70 -22.86
N GLU A 387 33.68 -2.78 -23.34
CA GLU A 387 34.89 -3.10 -24.11
C GLU A 387 35.98 -3.80 -23.28
N LYS A 388 36.10 -3.46 -21.99
CA LYS A 388 37.06 -4.09 -21.06
C LYS A 388 36.82 -5.58 -20.85
N VAL A 389 35.55 -6.03 -20.86
CA VAL A 389 35.18 -7.45 -20.70
C VAL A 389 35.08 -8.20 -22.03
N ASN A 390 35.48 -7.57 -23.14
CA ASN A 390 35.33 -8.15 -24.49
C ASN A 390 36.13 -9.43 -24.68
N GLU A 391 37.35 -9.51 -24.14
CA GLU A 391 38.20 -10.70 -24.24
C GLU A 391 37.68 -11.84 -23.36
N GLU A 392 37.16 -11.53 -22.17
CA GLU A 392 36.55 -12.52 -21.29
C GLU A 392 35.30 -13.13 -21.94
N PHE A 393 34.44 -12.28 -22.54
CA PHE A 393 33.24 -12.73 -23.24
C PHE A 393 33.57 -13.69 -24.40
N LYS A 394 34.63 -13.43 -25.21
CA LYS A 394 35.03 -14.31 -26.30
C LYS A 394 35.34 -15.73 -25.83
N ASN A 395 35.87 -15.88 -24.61
CA ASN A 395 36.32 -17.15 -24.05
C ASN A 395 35.18 -17.95 -23.36
N LEU A 396 33.99 -17.38 -23.25
CA LEU A 396 32.81 -18.07 -22.65
C LEU A 396 32.29 -19.13 -23.63
N LYS A 397 31.59 -20.15 -23.08
CA LYS A 397 30.76 -21.07 -23.87
C LYS A 397 29.54 -20.34 -24.44
N VAL A 398 28.99 -20.84 -25.55
CA VAL A 398 27.84 -20.23 -26.26
C VAL A 398 26.67 -19.96 -25.33
N GLU A 399 26.33 -20.89 -24.44
CA GLU A 399 25.21 -20.72 -23.52
C GLU A 399 25.45 -19.62 -22.47
N ASP A 400 26.68 -19.47 -21.99
CA ASP A 400 27.06 -18.39 -21.08
C ASP A 400 27.10 -17.04 -21.81
N LYS A 401 27.55 -17.00 -23.07
CA LYS A 401 27.46 -15.83 -23.94
C LYS A 401 26.03 -15.36 -24.14
N LYS A 402 25.11 -16.33 -24.42
CA LYS A 402 23.68 -16.03 -24.56
C LYS A 402 23.11 -15.44 -23.27
N ARG A 403 23.41 -16.06 -22.12
CA ARG A 403 22.95 -15.57 -20.80
C ARG A 403 23.41 -14.11 -20.56
N VAL A 404 24.69 -13.82 -20.79
CA VAL A 404 25.22 -12.45 -20.64
C VAL A 404 24.51 -11.44 -21.54
N LEU A 405 24.20 -11.80 -22.79
CA LEU A 405 23.48 -10.92 -23.72
C LEU A 405 22.01 -10.74 -23.34
N ILE A 406 21.36 -11.80 -22.85
CA ILE A 406 19.99 -11.71 -22.33
C ILE A 406 19.96 -10.79 -21.08
N ASP A 407 20.87 -11.01 -20.13
CA ASP A 407 21.00 -10.16 -18.94
C ASP A 407 21.26 -8.70 -19.29
N LEU A 408 22.05 -8.44 -20.33
CA LEU A 408 22.32 -7.10 -20.82
C LEU A 408 21.02 -6.44 -21.35
N ILE A 409 20.24 -7.16 -22.14
CA ILE A 409 18.94 -6.65 -22.64
C ILE A 409 17.96 -6.48 -21.49
N ASP A 410 17.86 -7.43 -20.58
CA ASP A 410 16.95 -7.37 -19.43
C ASP A 410 17.29 -6.24 -18.46
N LYS A 411 18.57 -5.98 -18.22
CA LYS A 411 19.04 -4.86 -17.37
C LYS A 411 18.85 -3.49 -18.03
N ASN A 412 18.91 -3.42 -19.34
CA ASN A 412 18.83 -2.16 -20.08
C ASN A 412 17.48 -1.93 -20.75
N LYS A 413 16.53 -2.87 -20.66
CA LYS A 413 15.25 -2.90 -21.36
C LYS A 413 14.98 -1.69 -22.25
N LEU A 414 14.94 -1.95 -23.53
CA LEU A 414 14.87 -1.03 -24.66
C LEU A 414 13.71 -0.01 -24.57
N TYR A 415 13.72 0.81 -23.55
CA TYR A 415 12.82 1.95 -23.49
C TYR A 415 13.60 3.25 -23.52
N ILE A 416 13.03 4.24 -24.14
CA ILE A 416 13.59 5.57 -24.28
C ILE A 416 12.78 6.47 -23.35
N ASN A 417 13.49 7.30 -22.55
CA ASN A 417 12.80 8.28 -21.73
C ASN A 417 11.96 9.21 -22.59
N TYR A 418 10.78 9.59 -22.09
CA TYR A 418 9.93 10.53 -22.81
C TYR A 418 10.64 11.86 -23.17
N SER A 419 11.57 12.31 -22.33
CA SER A 419 12.41 13.48 -22.59
C SER A 419 13.27 13.34 -23.86
N ASP A 420 13.60 12.11 -24.26
CA ASP A 420 14.54 11.80 -25.32
C ASP A 420 13.82 11.31 -26.59
N ILE A 421 12.48 11.32 -26.58
CA ILE A 421 11.64 10.79 -27.68
C ILE A 421 11.86 11.48 -29.03
N GLU A 422 12.31 12.72 -29.03
CA GLU A 422 12.61 13.50 -30.23
C GLU A 422 14.09 13.43 -30.64
N ASP A 423 14.93 12.71 -29.90
CA ASP A 423 16.36 12.56 -30.22
C ASP A 423 16.49 11.59 -31.39
N GLU A 424 17.03 12.10 -32.52
CA GLU A 424 17.25 11.33 -33.77
C GLU A 424 18.14 10.09 -33.60
N LYS A 425 18.96 10.05 -32.53
CA LYS A 425 19.81 8.88 -32.21
C LYS A 425 19.03 7.60 -31.94
N TYR A 426 17.79 7.72 -31.51
CA TYR A 426 16.98 6.56 -31.10
C TYR A 426 16.11 5.99 -32.21
N SER A 427 16.08 6.63 -33.40
CA SER A 427 15.35 6.17 -34.59
C SER A 427 13.88 5.76 -34.28
N ILE A 428 13.19 6.51 -33.45
CA ILE A 428 11.80 6.25 -33.04
C ILE A 428 10.88 6.61 -34.21
N SER A 429 9.99 5.70 -34.57
CA SER A 429 9.00 5.96 -35.62
C SER A 429 8.00 7.06 -35.25
N GLU A 430 7.45 7.76 -36.23
CA GLU A 430 6.43 8.78 -36.01
C GLU A 430 5.15 8.18 -35.38
N GLU A 431 4.84 6.92 -35.66
CA GLU A 431 3.71 6.21 -35.03
C GLU A 431 3.96 6.01 -33.51
N GLU A 432 5.16 5.57 -33.13
CA GLU A 432 5.54 5.41 -31.73
C GLU A 432 5.59 6.76 -30.98
N LYS A 433 6.12 7.80 -31.62
CA LYS A 433 6.10 9.17 -31.08
C LYS A 433 4.66 9.68 -30.89
N THR A 434 3.81 9.47 -31.87
CA THR A 434 2.40 9.90 -31.82
C THR A 434 1.67 9.17 -30.71
N PHE A 435 1.81 7.84 -30.61
CA PHE A 435 1.22 7.03 -29.54
C PHE A 435 1.69 7.49 -28.18
N THR A 436 3.02 7.61 -27.98
CA THR A 436 3.60 8.03 -26.71
C THR A 436 3.19 9.46 -26.33
N ASN A 437 3.21 10.39 -27.29
CA ASN A 437 2.76 11.77 -27.09
C ASN A 437 1.27 11.84 -26.69
N SER A 438 0.40 11.04 -27.30
CA SER A 438 -1.01 10.99 -26.95
C SER A 438 -1.22 10.58 -25.49
N PHE A 439 -0.45 9.62 -25.03
CA PHE A 439 -0.48 9.14 -23.64
C PHE A 439 -0.04 10.22 -22.64
N TYR A 440 1.06 10.94 -22.92
CA TYR A 440 1.59 11.95 -22.02
C TYR A 440 0.87 13.31 -22.11
N LYS A 441 0.31 13.67 -23.24
CA LYS A 441 -0.38 14.96 -23.46
C LYS A 441 -1.88 14.90 -23.18
N GLY A 442 -2.43 13.73 -22.88
CA GLY A 442 -3.82 13.57 -22.46
C GLY A 442 -4.86 13.70 -23.58
N ASP A 443 -4.45 13.57 -24.84
CA ASP A 443 -5.34 13.62 -26.01
C ASP A 443 -5.93 12.24 -26.37
N ILE A 444 -6.34 11.48 -25.36
CA ILE A 444 -7.26 10.36 -25.60
C ILE A 444 -8.67 10.93 -25.40
N LYS A 445 -9.28 11.32 -26.49
CA LYS A 445 -10.73 11.55 -26.57
C LYS A 445 -11.51 10.26 -26.51
#